data_169589433812d1f1946a256cc534258c
#
_entry.id   169589433812d1f1946a256cc534258c
#
_cell.length_a   1.000
_cell.length_b   1.000
_cell.length_c   1.000
_cell.angle_alpha   90.00
_cell.angle_beta   90.00
_cell.angle_gamma   90.00
#
_symmetry.space_group_name_H-M   'P 1'
#
loop_
_entity.id
_entity.type
_entity.pdbx_description
1 polymer ?
#
loop_
_entity_poly.entity_id
_entity_poly.type
_entity_poly.pdbx_seq_one_letter_code
_entity_poly.pdbx_strand_id
1 'polypeptide(L)'
;MSEPTDRISRLTGMRRMIATKMQRSLRETAQLSYHAEAEASELVRARTAWRQTGARVSYEDLLIAVIVRALRKHPTLNAVADGDQAKIMDAIHVSVAIALPNGLVAPAIFDAHALTVPQIAAARQDLIARARAGKLTVREMTGGTFGVSNLGASRVRFFTPILNYPEVAILGTGAV
;
A
#
# COMPACT_ATOMS: atom_id res chain seq x y z
N MET A 1 33.47 11.90 31.17
CA MET A 1 32.13 11.61 30.60
C MET A 1 31.75 12.83 29.80
N SER A 2 31.74 12.75 28.46
CA SER A 2 31.28 13.85 27.59
C SER A 2 29.76 13.99 27.71
N GLU A 3 29.29 15.21 27.93
CA GLU A 3 27.85 15.50 27.94
C GLU A 3 27.21 15.08 26.61
N PRO A 4 25.96 14.55 26.63
CA PRO A 4 25.24 14.22 25.42
C PRO A 4 24.96 15.51 24.64
N THR A 5 25.53 15.64 23.46
CA THR A 5 25.28 16.78 22.58
C THR A 5 24.02 16.51 21.76
N ASP A 6 22.97 17.28 21.96
CA ASP A 6 21.73 17.20 21.18
C ASP A 6 22.01 17.37 19.68
N ARG A 7 21.46 16.48 18.86
CA ARG A 7 21.59 16.51 17.40
C ARG A 7 20.27 16.94 16.78
N ILE A 8 20.27 18.10 16.14
CA ILE A 8 19.10 18.61 15.40
C ILE A 8 19.16 18.05 13.97
N SER A 9 18.12 17.31 13.56
CA SER A 9 17.94 16.86 12.17
C SER A 9 16.70 17.54 11.57
N ARG A 10 16.90 18.31 10.50
CA ARG A 10 15.79 18.94 9.78
C ARG A 10 15.19 17.99 8.77
N LEU A 11 13.86 17.94 8.71
CA LEU A 11 13.16 17.22 7.65
C LEU A 11 13.29 18.00 6.34
N THR A 12 13.93 17.40 5.34
CA THR A 12 14.13 18.00 4.01
C THR A 12 13.69 17.03 2.90
N GLY A 13 13.48 17.56 1.70
CA GLY A 13 13.14 16.77 0.51
C GLY A 13 11.96 15.82 0.72
N MET A 14 12.12 14.57 0.35
CA MET A 14 11.08 13.53 0.41
C MET A 14 10.49 13.35 1.82
N ARG A 15 11.32 13.35 2.86
CA ARG A 15 10.84 13.18 4.25
C ARG A 15 9.88 14.30 4.66
N ARG A 16 10.16 15.54 4.26
CA ARG A 16 9.25 16.67 4.52
C ARG A 16 7.93 16.51 3.77
N MET A 17 7.96 16.11 2.50
CA MET A 17 6.75 15.86 1.71
C MET A 17 5.90 14.74 2.31
N ILE A 18 6.53 13.64 2.75
CA ILE A 18 5.83 12.53 3.41
C ILE A 18 5.17 13.01 4.71
N ALA A 19 5.90 13.73 5.56
CA ALA A 19 5.37 14.27 6.81
C ALA A 19 4.16 15.17 6.56
N THR A 20 4.25 16.09 5.58
CA THR A 20 3.15 16.98 5.20
C THR A 20 1.93 16.18 4.69
N LYS A 21 2.16 15.17 3.83
CA LYS A 21 1.08 14.33 3.28
C LYS A 21 0.39 13.52 4.39
N MET A 22 1.14 12.93 5.32
CA MET A 22 0.58 12.15 6.42
C MET A 22 -0.16 13.05 7.44
N GLN A 23 0.39 14.23 7.76
CA GLN A 23 -0.32 15.21 8.59
C GLN A 23 -1.61 15.68 7.95
N ARG A 24 -1.62 15.92 6.62
CA ARG A 24 -2.83 16.24 5.89
C ARG A 24 -3.85 15.12 6.00
N SER A 25 -3.45 13.87 5.75
CA SER A 25 -4.33 12.71 5.86
C SER A 25 -4.99 12.65 7.24
N LEU A 26 -4.23 12.77 8.31
CA LEU A 26 -4.77 12.72 9.68
C LEU A 26 -5.71 13.89 10.02
N ARG A 27 -5.53 15.06 9.40
CA ARG A 27 -6.41 16.22 9.62
C ARG A 27 -7.70 16.19 8.81
N GLU A 28 -7.61 15.67 7.58
CA GLU A 28 -8.73 15.67 6.63
C GLU A 28 -9.63 14.43 6.79
N THR A 29 -9.24 13.45 7.60
CA THR A 29 -9.98 12.20 7.73
C THR A 29 -10.19 11.79 9.19
N ALA A 30 -11.40 11.30 9.50
CA ALA A 30 -11.73 10.68 10.77
C ALA A 30 -11.40 9.17 10.70
N GLN A 31 -10.12 8.83 10.83
CA GLN A 31 -9.65 7.46 10.67
C GLN A 31 -10.03 6.58 11.87
N LEU A 32 -10.45 5.37 11.59
CA LEU A 32 -10.59 4.30 12.58
C LEU A 32 -9.94 3.02 12.03
N SER A 33 -9.56 2.11 12.92
CA SER A 33 -8.89 0.86 12.53
C SER A 33 -9.61 -0.33 13.14
N TYR A 34 -9.78 -1.37 12.31
CA TYR A 34 -10.18 -2.70 12.74
C TYR A 34 -8.99 -3.65 12.62
N HIS A 35 -8.82 -4.51 13.60
CA HIS A 35 -7.79 -5.56 13.58
C HIS A 35 -8.47 -6.92 13.62
N ALA A 36 -8.02 -7.83 12.77
CA ALA A 36 -8.50 -9.20 12.73
C ALA A 36 -7.37 -10.15 12.35
N GLU A 37 -7.49 -11.39 12.76
CA GLU A 37 -6.64 -12.49 12.29
C GLU A 37 -7.44 -13.33 11.30
N ALA A 38 -6.76 -13.86 10.29
CA ALA A 38 -7.35 -14.73 9.29
C ALA A 38 -6.47 -15.96 9.06
N GLU A 39 -7.11 -17.10 8.79
CA GLU A 39 -6.43 -18.33 8.42
C GLU A 39 -5.73 -18.17 7.06
N ALA A 40 -4.42 -18.39 7.01
CA ALA A 40 -3.57 -18.13 5.84
C ALA A 40 -3.11 -19.38 5.10
N SER A 41 -3.51 -20.57 5.49
CA SER A 41 -3.03 -21.83 4.88
C SER A 41 -3.28 -21.92 3.38
N GLU A 42 -4.44 -21.44 2.91
CA GLU A 42 -4.74 -21.40 1.48
C GLU A 42 -3.83 -20.40 0.73
N LEU A 43 -3.53 -19.26 1.34
CA LEU A 43 -2.59 -18.29 0.78
C LEU A 43 -1.18 -18.87 0.63
N VAL A 44 -0.74 -19.65 1.65
CA VAL A 44 0.56 -20.36 1.64
C VAL A 44 0.58 -21.41 0.54
N ARG A 45 -0.49 -22.22 0.42
CA ARG A 45 -0.64 -23.24 -0.63
C ARG A 45 -0.63 -22.59 -2.03
N ALA A 46 -1.40 -21.56 -2.24
CA ALA A 46 -1.46 -20.84 -3.52
C ALA A 46 -0.09 -20.30 -3.92
N ARG A 47 0.64 -19.64 -2.99
CA ARG A 47 1.99 -19.16 -3.27
C ARG A 47 2.95 -20.30 -3.64
N THR A 48 2.87 -21.42 -2.94
CA THR A 48 3.70 -22.61 -3.22
C THR A 48 3.42 -23.17 -4.63
N ALA A 49 2.15 -23.28 -5.01
CA ALA A 49 1.75 -23.72 -6.35
C ALA A 49 2.30 -22.77 -7.44
N TRP A 50 2.18 -21.45 -7.26
CA TRP A 50 2.77 -20.49 -8.21
C TRP A 50 4.29 -20.61 -8.34
N ARG A 51 5.01 -20.85 -7.23
CA ARG A 51 6.47 -21.07 -7.28
C ARG A 51 6.86 -22.32 -8.10
N GLN A 52 6.03 -23.37 -8.06
CA GLN A 52 6.26 -24.58 -8.86
C GLN A 52 6.15 -24.32 -10.37
N THR A 53 5.37 -23.31 -10.80
CA THR A 53 5.29 -22.89 -12.21
C THR A 53 6.46 -22.00 -12.65
N GLY A 54 7.40 -21.66 -11.76
CA GLY A 54 8.48 -20.70 -12.00
C GLY A 54 8.08 -19.23 -11.86
N ALA A 55 6.82 -18.92 -11.57
CA ALA A 55 6.33 -17.56 -11.40
C ALA A 55 6.80 -16.95 -10.07
N ARG A 56 7.29 -15.70 -10.12
CA ARG A 56 7.73 -14.94 -8.93
C ARG A 56 6.55 -14.21 -8.28
N VAL A 57 5.63 -14.99 -7.71
CA VAL A 57 4.45 -14.47 -6.99
C VAL A 57 4.74 -14.44 -5.50
N SER A 58 4.47 -13.29 -4.85
CA SER A 58 4.56 -13.09 -3.41
C SER A 58 3.19 -13.20 -2.72
N TYR A 59 3.16 -13.25 -1.39
CA TYR A 59 1.91 -13.14 -0.63
C TYR A 59 1.16 -11.84 -0.93
N GLU A 60 1.88 -10.74 -1.07
CA GLU A 60 1.30 -9.43 -1.37
C GLU A 60 0.57 -9.42 -2.72
N ASP A 61 1.10 -10.09 -3.76
CA ASP A 61 0.46 -10.18 -5.06
C ASP A 61 -0.86 -10.96 -4.99
N LEU A 62 -0.88 -12.05 -4.21
CA LEU A 62 -2.09 -12.84 -3.95
C LEU A 62 -3.12 -12.04 -3.15
N LEU A 63 -2.66 -11.32 -2.12
CA LEU A 63 -3.53 -10.45 -1.32
C LEU A 63 -4.14 -9.33 -2.16
N ILE A 64 -3.39 -8.70 -3.05
CA ILE A 64 -3.93 -7.69 -3.98
C ILE A 64 -5.05 -8.30 -4.83
N ALA A 65 -4.88 -9.50 -5.36
CA ALA A 65 -5.94 -10.17 -6.12
C ALA A 65 -7.19 -10.45 -5.28
N VAL A 66 -7.02 -10.83 -4.00
CA VAL A 66 -8.14 -11.02 -3.05
C VAL A 66 -8.82 -9.70 -2.74
N ILE A 67 -8.05 -8.63 -2.49
CA ILE A 67 -8.56 -7.27 -2.24
C ILE A 67 -9.41 -6.81 -3.42
N VAL A 68 -8.94 -6.95 -4.64
CA VAL A 68 -9.69 -6.59 -5.86
C VAL A 68 -11.05 -7.30 -5.92
N ARG A 69 -11.10 -8.58 -5.57
CA ARG A 69 -12.37 -9.33 -5.51
C ARG A 69 -13.29 -8.82 -4.39
N ALA A 70 -12.72 -8.46 -3.24
CA ALA A 70 -13.47 -7.89 -2.12
C ALA A 70 -14.04 -6.51 -2.47
N LEU A 71 -13.25 -5.63 -3.10
CA LEU A 71 -13.68 -4.29 -3.51
C LEU A 71 -14.82 -4.32 -4.54
N ARG A 72 -14.85 -5.31 -5.42
CA ARG A 72 -16.01 -5.52 -6.34
C ARG A 72 -17.30 -5.83 -5.58
N LYS A 73 -17.22 -6.47 -4.41
CA LYS A 73 -18.39 -6.75 -3.55
C LYS A 73 -18.72 -5.58 -2.61
N HIS A 74 -17.74 -4.74 -2.31
CA HIS A 74 -17.84 -3.62 -1.38
C HIS A 74 -17.32 -2.32 -2.03
N PRO A 75 -18.04 -1.80 -3.08
CA PRO A 75 -17.54 -0.70 -3.90
C PRO A 75 -17.33 0.59 -3.11
N THR A 76 -18.01 0.80 -2.00
CA THR A 76 -17.86 1.97 -1.13
C THR A 76 -16.45 2.08 -0.52
N LEU A 77 -15.70 0.98 -0.44
CA LEU A 77 -14.29 0.97 0.00
C LEU A 77 -13.32 1.33 -1.14
N ASN A 78 -13.76 1.27 -2.41
CA ASN A 78 -13.00 1.70 -3.57
C ASN A 78 -13.39 3.14 -3.95
N ALA A 79 -13.01 4.08 -3.11
CA ALA A 79 -13.44 5.46 -3.24
C ALA A 79 -12.32 6.45 -2.90
N VAL A 80 -12.50 7.69 -3.31
CA VAL A 80 -11.62 8.81 -2.96
C VAL A 80 -12.44 9.94 -2.34
N ALA A 81 -11.89 10.57 -1.31
CA ALA A 81 -12.51 11.73 -0.66
C ALA A 81 -12.41 12.97 -1.58
N ASP A 82 -13.50 13.71 -1.68
CA ASP A 82 -13.60 14.96 -2.44
C ASP A 82 -14.46 15.95 -1.64
N GLY A 83 -13.82 16.78 -0.83
CA GLY A 83 -14.49 17.67 0.12
C GLY A 83 -15.28 16.89 1.16
N ASP A 84 -16.59 17.12 1.22
CA ASP A 84 -17.57 16.46 2.10
C ASP A 84 -18.16 15.17 1.49
N GLN A 85 -17.67 14.74 0.34
CA GLN A 85 -18.17 13.59 -0.40
C GLN A 85 -17.09 12.51 -0.56
N ALA A 86 -17.52 11.27 -0.77
CA ALA A 86 -16.68 10.18 -1.22
C ALA A 86 -17.12 9.74 -2.62
N LYS A 87 -16.22 9.89 -3.59
CA LYS A 87 -16.45 9.45 -4.95
C LYS A 87 -16.10 7.97 -5.08
N ILE A 88 -17.11 7.13 -5.29
CA ILE A 88 -16.92 5.70 -5.57
C ILE A 88 -16.34 5.55 -6.98
N MET A 89 -15.28 4.75 -7.11
CA MET A 89 -14.56 4.57 -8.36
C MET A 89 -14.90 3.21 -8.98
N ASP A 90 -15.19 3.20 -10.29
CA ASP A 90 -15.43 1.95 -11.04
C ASP A 90 -14.13 1.17 -11.25
N ALA A 91 -13.06 1.86 -11.63
CA ALA A 91 -11.74 1.28 -11.78
C ALA A 91 -11.07 1.06 -10.41
N ILE A 92 -10.42 -0.08 -10.23
CA ILE A 92 -9.70 -0.40 -8.99
C ILE A 92 -8.20 -0.21 -9.23
N HIS A 93 -7.65 0.83 -8.59
CA HIS A 93 -6.23 1.16 -8.64
C HIS A 93 -5.63 0.97 -7.23
N VAL A 94 -4.77 -0.04 -7.07
CA VAL A 94 -4.25 -0.42 -5.76
C VAL A 94 -2.91 0.25 -5.51
N SER A 95 -2.86 1.19 -4.56
CA SER A 95 -1.62 1.80 -4.06
C SER A 95 -0.85 0.81 -3.18
N VAL A 96 0.40 0.55 -3.50
CA VAL A 96 1.26 -0.37 -2.74
C VAL A 96 2.37 0.40 -2.03
N ALA A 97 2.42 0.31 -0.70
CA ALA A 97 3.45 0.97 0.09
C ALA A 97 4.83 0.33 -0.14
N ILE A 98 5.78 1.13 -0.63
CA ILE A 98 7.16 0.72 -0.92
C ILE A 98 8.11 1.53 -0.05
N ALA A 99 8.84 0.83 0.82
CA ALA A 99 9.88 1.44 1.63
C ALA A 99 11.13 1.75 0.79
N LEU A 100 11.65 2.95 0.94
CA LEU A 100 12.89 3.43 0.34
C LEU A 100 13.86 3.91 1.42
N PRO A 101 15.18 3.98 1.16
CA PRO A 101 16.15 4.47 2.15
C PRO A 101 15.80 5.86 2.71
N ASN A 102 15.19 6.71 1.88
CA ASN A 102 14.86 8.10 2.23
C ASN A 102 13.39 8.32 2.60
N GLY A 103 12.58 7.25 2.72
CA GLY A 103 11.18 7.37 3.06
C GLY A 103 10.30 6.24 2.52
N LEU A 104 9.03 6.55 2.25
CA LEU A 104 8.04 5.62 1.74
C LEU A 104 7.25 6.28 0.62
N VAL A 105 6.98 5.54 -0.44
CA VAL A 105 6.08 5.92 -1.53
C VAL A 105 4.98 4.87 -1.68
N ALA A 106 3.83 5.25 -2.23
CA ALA A 106 2.71 4.34 -2.45
C ALA A 106 2.18 4.49 -3.89
N PRO A 107 2.92 3.99 -4.90
CA PRO A 107 2.45 4.04 -6.28
C PRO A 107 1.31 3.05 -6.52
N ALA A 108 0.42 3.41 -7.46
CA ALA A 108 -0.75 2.62 -7.82
C ALA A 108 -0.45 1.61 -8.93
N ILE A 109 -0.91 0.38 -8.74
CA ILE A 109 -1.13 -0.60 -9.80
C ILE A 109 -2.48 -0.24 -10.43
N PHE A 110 -2.47 0.28 -11.65
CA PHE A 110 -3.69 0.68 -12.35
C PHE A 110 -4.47 -0.54 -12.86
N ASP A 111 -5.80 -0.40 -12.87
CA ASP A 111 -6.73 -1.39 -13.40
C ASP A 111 -6.49 -2.81 -12.84
N ALA A 112 -6.12 -2.90 -11.56
CA ALA A 112 -5.78 -4.15 -10.90
C ALA A 112 -6.90 -5.21 -11.04
N HIS A 113 -8.13 -4.77 -11.26
CA HIS A 113 -9.30 -5.64 -11.49
C HIS A 113 -9.28 -6.38 -12.84
N ALA A 114 -8.49 -5.91 -13.80
CA ALA A 114 -8.32 -6.54 -15.11
C ALA A 114 -7.06 -7.44 -15.18
N LEU A 115 -6.23 -7.43 -14.13
CA LEU A 115 -4.95 -8.14 -14.12
C LEU A 115 -5.08 -9.54 -13.51
N THR A 116 -4.34 -10.49 -14.08
CA THR A 116 -4.06 -11.79 -13.48
C THR A 116 -3.01 -11.67 -12.37
N VAL A 117 -2.92 -12.66 -11.47
CA VAL A 117 -1.92 -12.68 -10.39
C VAL A 117 -0.48 -12.48 -10.90
N PRO A 118 -0.01 -13.17 -11.96
CA PRO A 118 1.32 -12.90 -12.53
C PRO A 118 1.50 -11.47 -13.05
N GLN A 119 0.44 -10.86 -13.63
CA GLN A 119 0.48 -9.49 -14.12
C GLN A 119 0.55 -8.48 -12.96
N ILE A 120 -0.19 -8.72 -11.86
CA ILE A 120 -0.08 -7.94 -10.62
C ILE A 120 1.35 -8.02 -10.08
N ALA A 121 1.93 -9.23 -10.02
CA ALA A 121 3.29 -9.42 -9.55
C ALA A 121 4.32 -8.68 -10.42
N ALA A 122 4.19 -8.74 -11.74
CA ALA A 122 5.05 -8.02 -12.68
C ALA A 122 4.93 -6.50 -12.52
N ALA A 123 3.70 -5.97 -12.44
CA ALA A 123 3.44 -4.55 -12.26
C ALA A 123 4.04 -4.04 -10.93
N ARG A 124 3.84 -4.79 -9.83
CA ARG A 124 4.41 -4.41 -8.52
C ARG A 124 5.94 -4.43 -8.55
N GLN A 125 6.56 -5.44 -9.15
CA GLN A 125 8.03 -5.52 -9.27
C GLN A 125 8.59 -4.36 -10.10
N ASP A 126 7.94 -3.98 -11.20
CA ASP A 126 8.30 -2.81 -11.99
C ASP A 126 8.19 -1.52 -11.17
N LEU A 127 7.09 -1.32 -10.46
CA LEU A 127 6.92 -0.16 -9.57
C LEU A 127 8.03 -0.09 -8.50
N ILE A 128 8.41 -1.22 -7.89
CA ILE A 128 9.51 -1.28 -6.92
C ILE A 128 10.84 -0.86 -7.56
N ALA A 129 11.15 -1.38 -8.75
CA ALA A 129 12.39 -1.06 -9.46
C ALA A 129 12.44 0.44 -9.81
N ARG A 130 11.34 1.00 -10.35
CA ARG A 130 11.26 2.42 -10.69
C ARG A 130 11.21 3.34 -9.47
N ALA A 131 10.58 2.91 -8.39
CA ALA A 131 10.61 3.64 -7.12
C ALA A 131 12.04 3.82 -6.60
N ARG A 132 12.83 2.74 -6.60
CA ARG A 132 14.25 2.76 -6.20
C ARG A 132 15.10 3.64 -7.11
N ALA A 133 14.77 3.69 -8.39
CA ALA A 133 15.45 4.52 -9.39
C ALA A 133 14.94 5.98 -9.42
N GLY A 134 13.94 6.36 -8.61
CA GLY A 134 13.33 7.70 -8.63
C GLY A 134 12.56 8.01 -9.91
N LYS A 135 12.04 6.98 -10.60
CA LYS A 135 11.39 7.09 -11.92
C LYS A 135 9.87 6.89 -11.88
N LEU A 136 9.24 7.04 -10.71
CA LEU A 136 7.79 7.01 -10.61
C LEU A 136 7.18 8.30 -11.17
N THR A 137 6.05 8.17 -11.87
CA THR A 137 5.29 9.29 -12.36
C THR A 137 4.38 9.88 -11.28
N VAL A 138 3.98 11.14 -11.43
CA VAL A 138 3.00 11.79 -10.54
C VAL A 138 1.69 11.01 -10.55
N ARG A 139 1.22 10.58 -11.73
CA ARG A 139 0.00 9.77 -11.86
C ARG A 139 0.05 8.50 -11.03
N GLU A 140 1.17 7.80 -11.03
CA GLU A 140 1.33 6.59 -10.21
C GLU A 140 1.29 6.88 -8.70
N MET A 141 1.85 8.00 -8.28
CA MET A 141 1.90 8.39 -6.87
C MET A 141 0.60 8.98 -6.32
N THR A 142 -0.36 9.32 -7.20
CA THR A 142 -1.61 10.02 -6.82
C THR A 142 -2.89 9.37 -7.34
N GLY A 143 -2.79 8.36 -8.18
CA GLY A 143 -3.94 7.77 -8.89
C GLY A 143 -4.55 6.52 -8.23
N GLY A 144 -4.16 6.19 -7.00
CA GLY A 144 -4.73 5.06 -6.27
C GLY A 144 -6.14 5.31 -5.77
N THR A 145 -6.90 4.23 -5.61
CA THR A 145 -8.28 4.24 -5.08
C THR A 145 -8.43 3.41 -3.82
N PHE A 146 -7.42 2.58 -3.50
CA PHE A 146 -7.35 1.76 -2.29
C PHE A 146 -5.90 1.46 -1.95
N GLY A 147 -5.53 1.59 -0.68
CA GLY A 147 -4.16 1.39 -0.20
C GLY A 147 -3.86 -0.02 0.31
N VAL A 148 -2.63 -0.47 0.13
CA VAL A 148 -2.08 -1.68 0.75
C VAL A 148 -0.73 -1.37 1.38
N SER A 149 -0.57 -1.75 2.65
CA SER A 149 0.70 -1.65 3.37
C SER A 149 1.04 -2.99 4.01
N ASN A 150 2.21 -3.54 3.71
CA ASN A 150 2.62 -4.86 4.19
C ASN A 150 3.88 -4.77 5.05
N LEU A 151 3.75 -5.16 6.32
CA LEU A 151 4.86 -5.25 7.28
C LEU A 151 5.15 -6.71 7.71
N GLY A 152 4.56 -7.69 7.04
CA GLY A 152 4.74 -9.10 7.38
C GLY A 152 6.18 -9.56 7.33
N ALA A 153 6.99 -9.07 6.38
CA ALA A 153 8.42 -9.36 6.30
C ALA A 153 9.22 -8.82 7.51
N SER A 154 8.70 -7.83 8.22
CA SER A 154 9.30 -7.24 9.43
C SER A 154 8.81 -7.91 10.73
N ARG A 155 8.11 -9.04 10.64
CA ARG A 155 7.52 -9.78 11.77
C ARG A 155 6.52 -8.97 12.61
N VAL A 156 5.97 -7.91 12.03
CA VAL A 156 4.92 -7.11 12.67
C VAL A 156 3.60 -7.85 12.53
N ARG A 157 2.89 -8.07 13.64
CA ARG A 157 1.56 -8.71 13.63
C ARG A 157 0.45 -7.70 13.40
N PHE A 158 0.48 -6.59 14.13
CA PHE A 158 -0.54 -5.54 14.07
C PHE A 158 0.11 -4.16 13.96
N PHE A 159 -0.46 -3.32 13.14
CA PHE A 159 -0.11 -1.90 13.04
C PHE A 159 -1.29 -1.14 12.42
N THR A 160 -1.31 0.16 12.60
CA THR A 160 -2.33 1.04 12.02
C THR A 160 -1.70 1.87 10.93
N PRO A 161 -1.89 1.53 9.64
CA PRO A 161 -1.41 2.37 8.55
C PRO A 161 -2.21 3.68 8.51
N ILE A 162 -1.53 4.79 8.20
CA ILE A 162 -2.19 6.06 7.91
C ILE A 162 -2.75 6.00 6.49
N LEU A 163 -3.97 6.46 6.26
CA LEU A 163 -4.59 6.53 4.93
C LEU A 163 -3.72 7.35 3.98
N ASN A 164 -3.63 6.90 2.73
CA ASN A 164 -3.00 7.65 1.66
C ASN A 164 -4.02 8.63 1.05
N TYR A 165 -4.38 9.69 1.80
CA TYR A 165 -5.39 10.65 1.33
C TYR A 165 -5.14 11.06 -0.13
N PRO A 166 -6.18 11.06 -1.01
CA PRO A 166 -7.61 11.01 -0.71
C PRO A 166 -8.25 9.59 -0.68
N GLU A 167 -7.49 8.51 -0.71
CA GLU A 167 -8.05 7.15 -0.58
C GLU A 167 -8.81 7.03 0.74
N VAL A 168 -10.00 6.38 0.73
CA VAL A 168 -10.86 6.25 1.92
C VAL A 168 -10.57 5.00 2.74
N ALA A 169 -9.80 4.06 2.20
CA ALA A 169 -9.47 2.82 2.89
C ALA A 169 -8.07 2.32 2.55
N ILE A 170 -7.45 1.64 3.51
CA ILE A 170 -6.15 0.99 3.38
C ILE A 170 -6.15 -0.33 4.16
N LEU A 171 -5.60 -1.39 3.57
CA LEU A 171 -5.37 -2.64 4.26
C LEU A 171 -3.92 -2.73 4.73
N GLY A 172 -3.72 -2.85 6.05
CA GLY A 172 -2.46 -3.25 6.65
C GLY A 172 -2.38 -4.77 6.80
N THR A 173 -1.29 -5.38 6.30
CA THR A 173 -1.07 -6.83 6.46
C THR A 173 0.15 -7.09 7.32
N GLY A 174 -0.01 -7.93 8.33
CA GLY A 174 1.05 -8.38 9.23
C GLY A 174 1.72 -9.68 8.77
N ALA A 175 2.42 -10.32 9.71
CA ALA A 175 3.13 -11.58 9.48
C ALA A 175 2.17 -12.73 9.21
N VAL A 176 2.59 -13.61 8.30
CA VAL A 176 1.95 -14.90 7.98
C VAL A 176 2.79 -16.02 8.57
#